data_fed7b9708e8791a702a2300d2882fea7
#
_entry.id   fed7b9708e8791a702a2300d2882fea7
#
_cell.length_a   1.000
_cell.length_b   1.000
_cell.length_c   1.000
_cell.angle_alpha   90.00
_cell.angle_beta   90.00
_cell.angle_gamma   90.00
#
_symmetry.space_group_name_H-M   'P 1'
#
loop_
_entity.id
_entity.type
_entity.pdbx_description
1 polymer ?
#
loop_
_entity_poly.entity_id
_entity_poly.type
_entity_poly.pdbx_seq_one_letter_code
_entity_poly.pdbx_strand_id
1 'polypeptide(L)'
;MRLFFLLLIAGFLSACTTATDPVSRGEARFVGMGCVTCHRVGERGGGQAGPDLTTVGLRHSTEWLNRWLKSPKAWKPDTTMPTFNLPDDMRAEIVAYLGTLKGAEYRTHPPWNSAQVKALPEKRGEMIYVRAGCVACHGTRGKGGYPNNNVVGNQIPSLAMVKDGFSREELKQRIAQGRRPEPADPAQPAPLVVMPAWNGFLTEDEMNDLITYLYSLRPTDKPNEEWGQ
;
A
#
# COMPACT_ATOMS: atom_id res chain seq x y z
N MET A 1 16.95 59.48 -44.96
CA MET A 1 16.06 58.38 -45.00
C MET A 1 16.49 57.47 -43.86
N ARG A 2 15.86 57.60 -42.62
CA ARG A 2 16.20 56.85 -41.44
C ARG A 2 15.13 55.79 -41.25
N LEU A 3 15.51 54.51 -41.43
CA LEU A 3 14.63 53.34 -41.11
C LEU A 3 14.63 53.12 -39.61
N PHE A 4 13.44 53.24 -38.99
CA PHE A 4 13.19 52.79 -37.63
C PHE A 4 12.83 51.29 -37.62
N PHE A 5 13.70 50.48 -37.04
CA PHE A 5 13.41 49.06 -36.72
C PHE A 5 12.64 49.03 -35.42
N LEU A 6 11.35 48.70 -35.49
CA LEU A 6 10.53 48.37 -34.32
C LEU A 6 10.77 46.90 -33.94
N LEU A 7 11.49 46.67 -32.85
CA LEU A 7 11.62 45.36 -32.21
C LEU A 7 10.33 45.06 -31.43
N LEU A 8 9.50 44.16 -31.94
CA LEU A 8 8.39 43.55 -31.22
C LEU A 8 8.96 42.52 -30.25
N ILE A 9 9.03 42.86 -28.95
CA ILE A 9 9.30 41.91 -27.88
C ILE A 9 7.98 41.18 -27.58
N ALA A 10 7.83 39.97 -28.14
CA ALA A 10 6.78 39.05 -27.78
C ALA A 10 7.10 38.48 -26.38
N GLY A 11 6.48 39.06 -25.36
CA GLY A 11 6.54 38.53 -23.99
C GLY A 11 5.84 37.16 -23.91
N PHE A 12 6.61 36.11 -23.79
CA PHE A 12 6.08 34.80 -23.37
C PHE A 12 5.57 34.92 -21.94
N LEU A 13 4.29 35.21 -21.77
CA LEU A 13 3.57 34.94 -20.52
C LEU A 13 3.47 33.44 -20.38
N SER A 14 4.43 32.82 -19.64
CA SER A 14 4.31 31.45 -19.14
C SER A 14 3.12 31.45 -18.20
N ALA A 15 1.95 31.08 -18.73
CA ALA A 15 0.79 30.82 -17.92
C ALA A 15 1.14 29.64 -16.99
N CYS A 16 1.38 29.94 -15.71
CA CYS A 16 1.43 28.95 -14.65
C CYS A 16 0.03 28.32 -14.59
N THR A 17 -0.20 27.24 -15.32
CA THR A 17 -1.44 26.48 -15.25
C THR A 17 -1.49 25.87 -13.84
N THR A 18 -2.21 26.53 -12.94
CA THR A 18 -2.56 25.93 -11.66
C THR A 18 -3.28 24.63 -11.96
N ALA A 19 -2.77 23.53 -11.45
CA ALA A 19 -3.41 22.22 -11.60
C ALA A 19 -4.86 22.33 -11.12
N THR A 20 -5.80 22.22 -12.05
CA THR A 20 -7.24 22.49 -11.79
C THR A 20 -7.94 21.25 -11.25
N ASP A 21 -7.37 20.08 -11.47
CA ASP A 21 -7.96 18.80 -11.06
C ASP A 21 -7.51 18.40 -9.65
N PRO A 22 -8.42 17.82 -8.82
CA PRO A 22 -8.13 17.45 -7.44
C PRO A 22 -6.99 16.44 -7.28
N VAL A 23 -6.77 15.55 -8.26
CA VAL A 23 -5.71 14.53 -8.21
C VAL A 23 -4.34 15.19 -8.34
N SER A 24 -4.15 16.08 -9.32
CA SER A 24 -2.91 16.80 -9.53
C SER A 24 -2.57 17.71 -8.35
N ARG A 25 -3.58 18.39 -7.76
CA ARG A 25 -3.37 19.17 -6.54
C ARG A 25 -3.00 18.26 -5.36
N GLY A 26 -3.66 17.11 -5.23
CA GLY A 26 -3.37 16.12 -4.21
C GLY A 26 -1.94 15.58 -4.29
N GLU A 27 -1.44 15.31 -5.50
CA GLU A 27 -0.04 14.92 -5.71
C GLU A 27 0.92 16.03 -5.28
N ALA A 28 0.68 17.27 -5.70
CA ALA A 28 1.51 18.40 -5.31
C ALA A 28 1.53 18.59 -3.78
N ARG A 29 0.39 18.45 -3.11
CA ARG A 29 0.30 18.51 -1.64
C ARG A 29 1.00 17.32 -0.97
N PHE A 30 0.86 16.12 -1.49
CA PHE A 30 1.54 14.92 -0.99
C PHE A 30 3.07 15.09 -0.99
N VAL A 31 3.61 15.65 -2.07
CA VAL A 31 5.05 15.97 -2.16
C VAL A 31 5.41 17.15 -1.26
N GLY A 32 4.66 18.25 -1.34
CA GLY A 32 4.94 19.49 -0.59
C GLY A 32 4.85 19.33 0.93
N MET A 33 3.98 18.43 1.42
CA MET A 33 3.87 18.09 2.86
C MET A 33 4.93 17.09 3.33
N GLY A 34 5.84 16.66 2.44
CA GLY A 34 6.93 15.76 2.80
C GLY A 34 6.51 14.30 3.00
N CYS A 35 5.32 13.87 2.53
CA CYS A 35 4.88 12.47 2.68
C CYS A 35 5.88 11.49 2.03
N VAL A 36 6.56 11.92 0.97
CA VAL A 36 7.59 11.16 0.25
C VAL A 36 8.85 10.87 1.07
N THR A 37 9.08 11.58 2.19
CA THR A 37 10.21 11.29 3.09
C THR A 37 10.06 9.94 3.80
N CYS A 38 8.82 9.56 4.12
CA CYS A 38 8.51 8.30 4.81
C CYS A 38 7.93 7.25 3.88
N HIS A 39 7.21 7.66 2.83
CA HIS A 39 6.51 6.79 1.91
C HIS A 39 7.13 6.78 0.52
N ARG A 40 7.07 5.63 -0.12
CA ARG A 40 7.43 5.44 -1.52
C ARG A 40 6.17 5.41 -2.39
N VAL A 41 6.29 5.95 -3.61
CA VAL A 41 5.32 5.77 -4.71
C VAL A 41 6.14 5.47 -5.97
N GLY A 42 6.06 4.27 -6.48
CA GLY A 42 6.94 3.79 -7.56
C GLY A 42 8.41 3.84 -7.14
N GLU A 43 9.22 4.54 -7.92
CA GLU A 43 10.63 4.79 -7.60
C GLU A 43 10.85 6.13 -6.87
N ARG A 44 9.79 6.93 -6.68
CA ARG A 44 9.86 8.21 -5.96
C ARG A 44 9.77 8.00 -4.45
N GLY A 45 10.51 8.81 -3.72
CA GLY A 45 10.61 8.71 -2.27
C GLY A 45 11.52 7.57 -1.84
N GLY A 46 11.94 7.58 -0.62
CA GLY A 46 12.97 6.65 -0.16
C GLY A 46 12.77 6.14 1.25
N GLY A 47 11.73 6.65 1.93
CA GLY A 47 11.51 6.33 3.32
C GLY A 47 11.16 4.85 3.51
N GLN A 48 11.80 4.24 4.52
CA GLN A 48 11.46 2.91 5.00
C GLN A 48 10.59 2.99 6.28
N ALA A 49 10.28 4.22 6.72
CA ALA A 49 9.49 4.44 7.93
C ALA A 49 7.99 4.18 7.72
N GLY A 50 7.50 4.33 6.48
CA GLY A 50 6.12 4.05 6.10
C GLY A 50 6.03 2.98 5.01
N PRO A 51 4.84 2.37 4.81
CA PRO A 51 4.64 1.40 3.74
C PRO A 51 4.76 2.05 2.36
N ASP A 52 5.05 1.22 1.36
CA ASP A 52 4.95 1.57 -0.05
C ASP A 52 3.49 1.88 -0.40
N LEU A 53 3.24 3.03 -1.02
CA LEU A 53 1.91 3.52 -1.37
C LEU A 53 1.56 3.32 -2.86
N THR A 54 2.43 2.72 -3.66
CA THR A 54 2.21 2.53 -5.11
C THR A 54 0.90 1.81 -5.43
N THR A 55 0.42 0.97 -4.50
CA THR A 55 -0.82 0.19 -4.64
C THR A 55 -1.89 0.60 -3.62
N VAL A 56 -1.73 1.73 -2.92
CA VAL A 56 -2.60 2.06 -1.79
C VAL A 56 -4.07 2.21 -2.20
N GLY A 57 -4.35 2.69 -3.41
CA GLY A 57 -5.69 2.79 -3.97
C GLY A 57 -6.34 1.45 -4.36
N LEU A 58 -5.57 0.35 -4.41
CA LEU A 58 -6.12 -1.02 -4.46
C LEU A 58 -6.50 -1.53 -3.06
N ARG A 59 -5.72 -1.15 -2.05
CA ARG A 59 -5.78 -1.72 -0.69
C ARG A 59 -6.80 -1.03 0.21
N HIS A 60 -7.09 0.24 -0.05
CA HIS A 60 -7.92 1.06 0.81
C HIS A 60 -8.94 1.89 0.02
N SER A 61 -10.16 1.98 0.57
CA SER A 61 -11.17 2.91 0.06
C SER A 61 -10.79 4.35 0.39
N THR A 62 -11.38 5.30 -0.36
CA THR A 62 -11.23 6.73 -0.08
C THR A 62 -11.77 7.10 1.31
N GLU A 63 -12.81 6.41 1.79
CA GLU A 63 -13.34 6.60 3.15
C GLU A 63 -12.29 6.22 4.20
N TRP A 64 -11.66 5.04 4.05
CA TRP A 64 -10.60 4.63 4.97
C TRP A 64 -9.41 5.60 4.94
N LEU A 65 -8.95 5.98 3.73
CA LEU A 65 -7.85 6.94 3.55
C LEU A 65 -8.16 8.29 4.24
N ASN A 66 -9.39 8.79 4.09
CA ASN A 66 -9.80 10.02 4.75
C ASN A 66 -9.78 9.89 6.28
N ARG A 67 -10.29 8.78 6.84
CA ARG A 67 -10.26 8.51 8.29
C ARG A 67 -8.83 8.41 8.79
N TRP A 68 -7.98 7.66 8.08
CA TRP A 68 -6.58 7.50 8.42
C TRP A 68 -5.82 8.83 8.45
N LEU A 69 -5.91 9.62 7.38
CA LEU A 69 -5.22 10.91 7.28
C LEU A 69 -5.73 11.95 8.30
N LYS A 70 -6.99 11.84 8.71
CA LYS A 70 -7.56 12.71 9.74
C LYS A 70 -6.94 12.43 11.12
N SER A 71 -6.79 11.17 11.50
CA SER A 71 -6.26 10.77 12.80
C SER A 71 -5.69 9.34 12.77
N PRO A 72 -4.42 9.16 12.34
CA PRO A 72 -3.81 7.84 12.27
C PRO A 72 -3.80 7.10 13.62
N LYS A 73 -3.54 7.82 14.70
CA LYS A 73 -3.49 7.25 16.07
C LYS A 73 -4.85 6.82 16.62
N ALA A 74 -5.95 7.43 16.15
CA ALA A 74 -7.28 6.97 16.53
C ALA A 74 -7.60 5.59 15.94
N TRP A 75 -7.02 5.26 14.78
CA TRP A 75 -7.15 3.95 14.15
C TRP A 75 -6.11 2.94 14.67
N LYS A 76 -4.84 3.36 14.74
CA LYS A 76 -3.71 2.54 15.16
C LYS A 76 -2.87 3.32 16.18
N PRO A 77 -3.10 3.12 17.50
CA PRO A 77 -2.48 3.94 18.55
C PRO A 77 -0.94 3.92 18.55
N ASP A 78 -0.34 2.80 18.16
CA ASP A 78 1.10 2.58 18.09
C ASP A 78 1.74 3.00 16.74
N THR A 79 0.99 3.67 15.86
CA THR A 79 1.56 4.13 14.59
C THR A 79 2.60 5.22 14.80
N THR A 80 3.69 5.15 14.03
CA THR A 80 4.71 6.21 13.96
C THR A 80 4.31 7.36 13.04
N MET A 81 3.24 7.19 12.22
CA MET A 81 2.75 8.25 11.35
C MET A 81 2.19 9.40 12.20
N PRO A 82 2.70 10.63 12.04
CA PRO A 82 2.21 11.78 12.79
C PRO A 82 0.80 12.21 12.31
N THR A 83 0.10 12.95 13.17
CA THR A 83 -1.13 13.65 12.77
C THR A 83 -0.75 15.00 12.18
N PHE A 84 -1.09 15.21 10.91
CA PHE A 84 -0.70 16.42 10.16
C PHE A 84 -1.68 17.58 10.32
N ASN A 85 -2.84 17.38 10.96
CA ASN A 85 -3.91 18.39 11.10
C ASN A 85 -4.31 19.06 9.77
N LEU A 86 -4.42 18.24 8.73
CA LEU A 86 -4.73 18.70 7.37
C LEU A 86 -6.13 19.33 7.33
N PRO A 87 -6.28 20.55 6.73
CA PRO A 87 -7.59 21.07 6.36
C PRO A 87 -8.38 20.07 5.53
N ASP A 88 -9.71 20.10 5.64
CA ASP A 88 -10.58 19.10 5.02
C ASP A 88 -10.45 19.05 3.49
N ASP A 89 -10.33 20.23 2.84
CA ASP A 89 -10.10 20.35 1.40
C ASP A 89 -8.77 19.76 0.97
N MET A 90 -7.69 20.09 1.68
CA MET A 90 -6.35 19.56 1.42
C MET A 90 -6.31 18.04 1.61
N ARG A 91 -6.94 17.54 2.67
CA ARG A 91 -7.02 16.10 2.91
C ARG A 91 -7.81 15.38 1.82
N ALA A 92 -8.93 15.96 1.36
CA ALA A 92 -9.72 15.39 0.27
C ALA A 92 -8.93 15.30 -1.04
N GLU A 93 -8.11 16.30 -1.36
CA GLU A 93 -7.24 16.28 -2.55
C GLU A 93 -6.16 15.19 -2.43
N ILE A 94 -5.50 15.07 -1.27
CA ILE A 94 -4.51 13.99 -1.04
C ILE A 94 -5.19 12.62 -1.15
N VAL A 95 -6.40 12.44 -0.61
CA VAL A 95 -7.18 11.20 -0.72
C VAL A 95 -7.51 10.89 -2.19
N ALA A 96 -7.89 11.91 -2.98
CA ALA A 96 -8.16 11.73 -4.40
C ALA A 96 -6.91 11.20 -5.14
N TYR A 97 -5.74 11.80 -4.88
CA TYR A 97 -4.48 11.33 -5.44
C TYR A 97 -4.15 9.89 -5.01
N LEU A 98 -4.17 9.60 -3.70
CA LEU A 98 -3.87 8.27 -3.18
C LEU A 98 -4.81 7.20 -3.74
N GLY A 99 -6.08 7.53 -3.97
CA GLY A 99 -7.06 6.65 -4.58
C GLY A 99 -6.74 6.23 -6.01
N THR A 100 -5.93 7.02 -6.74
CA THR A 100 -5.46 6.69 -8.09
C THR A 100 -4.27 5.73 -8.11
N LEU A 101 -3.57 5.57 -7.00
CA LEU A 101 -2.35 4.75 -6.89
C LEU A 101 -2.69 3.25 -6.89
N LYS A 102 -2.90 2.69 -8.07
CA LYS A 102 -3.28 1.30 -8.31
C LYS A 102 -2.15 0.45 -8.91
N GLY A 103 -0.91 0.85 -8.69
CA GLY A 103 0.26 0.05 -9.05
C GLY A 103 0.65 0.10 -10.53
N ALA A 104 0.25 1.12 -11.29
CA ALA A 104 0.55 1.21 -12.72
C ALA A 104 2.07 1.12 -13.00
N GLU A 105 2.90 1.77 -12.20
CA GLU A 105 4.37 1.73 -12.32
C GLU A 105 4.94 0.31 -12.16
N TYR A 106 4.40 -0.48 -11.23
CA TYR A 106 4.86 -1.85 -10.98
C TYR A 106 4.36 -2.86 -12.00
N ARG A 107 3.35 -2.53 -12.82
CA ARG A 107 2.93 -3.37 -13.95
C ARG A 107 3.95 -3.30 -15.09
N THR A 108 4.60 -2.17 -15.28
CA THR A 108 5.61 -1.96 -16.33
C THR A 108 7.02 -2.27 -15.86
N HIS A 109 7.35 -1.90 -14.62
CA HIS A 109 8.69 -2.05 -14.05
C HIS A 109 8.61 -2.60 -12.62
N PRO A 110 8.24 -3.90 -12.46
CA PRO A 110 8.12 -4.48 -11.13
C PRO A 110 9.52 -4.64 -10.48
N PRO A 111 9.72 -4.07 -9.28
CA PRO A 111 11.03 -4.10 -8.62
C PRO A 111 11.49 -5.51 -8.25
N TRP A 112 10.56 -6.44 -8.10
CA TRP A 112 10.84 -7.86 -7.86
C TRP A 112 11.32 -8.63 -9.09
N ASN A 113 11.41 -8.00 -10.26
CA ASN A 113 12.05 -8.55 -11.45
C ASN A 113 13.50 -8.10 -11.60
N SER A 114 14.08 -7.45 -10.58
CA SER A 114 15.49 -7.07 -10.58
C SER A 114 16.40 -8.31 -10.62
N ALA A 115 17.61 -8.15 -11.19
CA ALA A 115 18.57 -9.23 -11.32
C ALA A 115 18.94 -9.90 -9.98
N GLN A 116 18.87 -9.14 -8.88
CA GLN A 116 19.21 -9.58 -7.53
C GLN A 116 18.24 -10.62 -6.95
N VAL A 117 16.97 -10.59 -7.36
CA VAL A 117 15.93 -11.42 -6.75
C VAL A 117 15.14 -12.28 -7.73
N LYS A 118 15.17 -11.96 -9.03
CA LYS A 118 14.34 -12.61 -10.06
C LYS A 118 14.46 -14.14 -10.07
N ALA A 119 15.67 -14.67 -9.84
CA ALA A 119 15.96 -16.11 -9.83
C ALA A 119 15.80 -16.77 -8.46
N LEU A 120 15.33 -16.04 -7.44
CA LEU A 120 15.20 -16.49 -6.06
C LEU A 120 13.71 -16.40 -5.62
N PRO A 121 12.90 -17.44 -5.81
CA PRO A 121 11.45 -17.40 -5.61
C PRO A 121 11.03 -16.83 -4.25
N GLU A 122 11.65 -17.27 -3.16
CA GLU A 122 11.33 -16.80 -1.82
C GLU A 122 11.68 -15.30 -1.64
N LYS A 123 12.85 -14.87 -2.12
CA LYS A 123 13.27 -13.46 -2.05
C LYS A 123 12.40 -12.56 -2.95
N ARG A 124 12.05 -13.07 -4.12
CA ARG A 124 11.13 -12.38 -5.02
C ARG A 124 9.76 -12.25 -4.37
N GLY A 125 9.25 -13.31 -3.74
CA GLY A 125 8.00 -13.30 -2.97
C GLY A 125 8.03 -12.33 -1.78
N GLU A 126 9.15 -12.26 -1.04
CA GLU A 126 9.36 -11.28 0.03
C GLU A 126 9.29 -9.84 -0.51
N MET A 127 9.95 -9.58 -1.64
CA MET A 127 9.91 -8.26 -2.26
C MET A 127 8.49 -7.90 -2.73
N ILE A 128 7.75 -8.84 -3.33
CA ILE A 128 6.34 -8.66 -3.68
C ILE A 128 5.52 -8.32 -2.42
N TYR A 129 5.69 -9.09 -1.35
CA TYR A 129 4.98 -8.87 -0.08
C TYR A 129 5.18 -7.45 0.46
N VAL A 130 6.40 -6.95 0.40
CA VAL A 130 6.76 -5.61 0.89
C VAL A 130 6.28 -4.52 -0.09
N ARG A 131 6.64 -4.64 -1.37
CA ARG A 131 6.45 -3.58 -2.37
C ARG A 131 5.02 -3.50 -2.90
N ALA A 132 4.32 -4.61 -3.05
CA ALA A 132 2.89 -4.58 -3.34
C ALA A 132 2.06 -4.11 -2.14
N GLY A 133 2.65 -4.07 -0.94
CA GLY A 133 2.06 -3.47 0.26
C GLY A 133 1.25 -4.43 1.13
N CYS A 134 1.40 -5.74 0.97
CA CYS A 134 0.79 -6.75 1.87
C CYS A 134 1.22 -6.51 3.32
N VAL A 135 2.49 -6.11 3.51
CA VAL A 135 3.09 -5.78 4.82
C VAL A 135 2.33 -4.69 5.57
N ALA A 136 1.64 -3.77 4.86
CA ALA A 136 0.92 -2.66 5.50
C ALA A 136 -0.26 -3.14 6.36
N CYS A 137 -0.87 -4.26 5.99
CA CYS A 137 -1.99 -4.86 6.73
C CYS A 137 -1.56 -6.09 7.53
N HIS A 138 -0.73 -6.95 6.92
CA HIS A 138 -0.33 -8.22 7.54
C HIS A 138 0.94 -8.11 8.41
N GLY A 139 1.56 -6.92 8.49
CA GLY A 139 2.74 -6.68 9.31
C GLY A 139 4.02 -7.30 8.76
N THR A 140 5.16 -6.91 9.33
CA THR A 140 6.46 -7.47 8.97
C THR A 140 6.46 -8.97 9.23
N ARG A 141 6.89 -9.75 8.23
CA ARG A 141 6.90 -11.22 8.27
C ARG A 141 5.54 -11.83 8.63
N GLY A 142 4.45 -11.20 8.21
CA GLY A 142 3.11 -11.75 8.40
C GLY A 142 2.63 -11.84 9.84
N LYS A 143 3.15 -11.02 10.76
CA LYS A 143 2.77 -11.07 12.20
C LYS A 143 1.30 -10.78 12.45
N GLY A 144 0.62 -10.09 11.55
CA GLY A 144 -0.77 -9.65 11.75
C GLY A 144 -0.88 -8.52 12.75
N GLY A 145 -2.02 -8.43 13.40
CA GLY A 145 -2.27 -7.47 14.50
C GLY A 145 -2.65 -6.07 14.03
N TYR A 146 -2.76 -5.81 12.73
CA TYR A 146 -3.24 -4.53 12.24
C TYR A 146 -4.72 -4.35 12.58
N PRO A 147 -5.15 -3.20 13.15
CA PRO A 147 -6.54 -3.01 13.55
C PRO A 147 -7.52 -3.06 12.37
N ASN A 148 -8.64 -3.73 12.56
CA ASN A 148 -9.79 -3.66 11.67
C ASN A 148 -11.07 -3.58 12.51
N ASN A 149 -11.98 -2.71 12.11
CA ASN A 149 -13.24 -2.56 12.82
C ASN A 149 -14.16 -3.76 12.56
N ASN A 150 -14.92 -4.13 13.55
CA ASN A 150 -16.02 -5.10 13.45
C ASN A 150 -15.63 -6.43 12.78
N VAL A 151 -14.45 -6.95 13.11
CA VAL A 151 -14.04 -8.32 12.79
C VAL A 151 -13.74 -9.10 14.07
N VAL A 152 -13.80 -10.42 14.02
CA VAL A 152 -13.40 -11.26 15.16
C VAL A 152 -11.96 -10.94 15.57
N GLY A 153 -11.76 -10.59 16.84
CA GLY A 153 -10.46 -10.18 17.38
C GLY A 153 -10.03 -8.75 17.04
N ASN A 154 -10.86 -7.96 16.36
CA ASN A 154 -10.62 -6.55 15.98
C ASN A 154 -9.30 -6.29 15.25
N GLN A 155 -8.73 -7.29 14.60
CA GLN A 155 -7.44 -7.20 13.93
C GLN A 155 -7.31 -8.17 12.75
N ILE A 156 -6.35 -7.89 11.88
CA ILE A 156 -5.96 -8.77 10.79
C ILE A 156 -5.13 -9.92 11.37
N PRO A 157 -5.44 -11.19 11.03
CA PRO A 157 -4.76 -12.34 11.58
C PRO A 157 -3.32 -12.47 11.10
N SER A 158 -2.50 -13.20 11.89
CA SER A 158 -1.15 -13.60 11.50
C SER A 158 -1.17 -14.55 10.31
N LEU A 159 -0.14 -14.46 9.47
CA LEU A 159 0.10 -15.37 8.34
C LEU A 159 1.14 -16.48 8.68
N ALA A 160 1.65 -16.53 9.90
CA ALA A 160 2.71 -17.47 10.27
C ALA A 160 2.32 -18.95 10.06
N MET A 161 1.03 -19.27 10.19
CA MET A 161 0.53 -20.64 10.08
C MET A 161 -0.25 -20.89 8.76
N VAL A 162 -0.14 -20.04 7.75
CA VAL A 162 -0.90 -20.22 6.49
C VAL A 162 -0.53 -21.52 5.76
N LYS A 163 0.71 -21.99 5.92
CA LYS A 163 1.17 -23.27 5.35
C LYS A 163 0.42 -24.48 5.91
N ASP A 164 -0.02 -24.42 7.16
CA ASP A 164 -0.73 -25.51 7.81
C ASP A 164 -2.23 -25.47 7.56
N GLY A 165 -2.77 -24.25 7.30
CA GLY A 165 -4.20 -24.03 7.10
C GLY A 165 -4.66 -23.99 5.64
N PHE A 166 -3.75 -23.88 4.66
CA PHE A 166 -4.09 -23.73 3.25
C PHE A 166 -3.12 -24.51 2.37
N SER A 167 -3.64 -25.21 1.37
CA SER A 167 -2.85 -25.66 0.24
C SER A 167 -2.40 -24.45 -0.60
N ARG A 168 -1.38 -24.65 -1.47
CA ARG A 168 -0.90 -23.60 -2.36
C ARG A 168 -2.01 -23.05 -3.27
N GLU A 169 -2.88 -23.92 -3.77
CA GLU A 169 -3.97 -23.52 -4.66
C GLU A 169 -5.05 -22.73 -3.93
N GLU A 170 -5.47 -23.15 -2.73
CA GLU A 170 -6.42 -22.40 -1.92
C GLU A 170 -5.89 -21.02 -1.55
N LEU A 171 -4.59 -20.93 -1.19
CA LEU A 171 -3.97 -19.66 -0.85
C LEU A 171 -3.86 -18.76 -2.10
N LYS A 172 -3.53 -19.32 -3.27
CA LYS A 172 -3.52 -18.60 -4.55
C LYS A 172 -4.90 -18.03 -4.88
N GLN A 173 -5.94 -18.83 -4.78
CA GLN A 173 -7.31 -18.37 -4.99
C GLN A 173 -7.70 -17.25 -4.01
N ARG A 174 -7.34 -17.39 -2.73
CA ARG A 174 -7.59 -16.38 -1.71
C ARG A 174 -6.93 -15.05 -2.02
N ILE A 175 -5.67 -15.09 -2.46
CA ILE A 175 -4.92 -13.89 -2.87
C ILE A 175 -5.53 -13.30 -4.15
N ALA A 176 -5.80 -14.14 -5.15
CA ALA A 176 -6.33 -13.71 -6.44
C ALA A 176 -7.69 -13.02 -6.32
N GLN A 177 -8.59 -13.57 -5.50
CA GLN A 177 -9.97 -13.07 -5.36
C GLN A 177 -10.11 -11.99 -4.27
N GLY A 178 -9.14 -11.91 -3.34
CA GLY A 178 -9.26 -11.09 -2.15
C GLY A 178 -10.31 -11.63 -1.18
N ARG A 179 -10.59 -10.86 -0.14
CA ARG A 179 -11.62 -11.23 0.84
C ARG A 179 -12.19 -10.00 1.52
N ARG A 180 -13.52 -9.91 1.53
CA ARG A 180 -14.25 -9.04 2.46
C ARG A 180 -14.51 -9.85 3.73
N PRO A 181 -14.01 -9.41 4.90
CA PRO A 181 -14.34 -10.09 6.15
C PRO A 181 -15.82 -9.92 6.47
N GLU A 182 -16.39 -10.93 7.12
CA GLU A 182 -17.74 -10.84 7.67
C GLU A 182 -17.73 -9.98 8.94
N PRO A 183 -18.74 -9.12 9.13
CA PRO A 183 -18.88 -8.37 10.38
C PRO A 183 -19.04 -9.29 11.57
N ALA A 184 -18.31 -9.02 12.65
CA ALA A 184 -18.49 -9.72 13.93
C ALA A 184 -19.86 -9.42 14.54
N ASP A 185 -20.37 -8.21 14.33
CA ASP A 185 -21.70 -7.77 14.69
C ASP A 185 -22.39 -7.13 13.46
N PRO A 186 -23.44 -7.78 12.89
CA PRO A 186 -24.15 -7.24 11.73
C PRO A 186 -24.86 -5.89 11.98
N ALA A 187 -25.09 -5.50 13.23
CA ALA A 187 -25.71 -4.23 13.60
C ALA A 187 -24.69 -3.06 13.56
N GLN A 188 -23.40 -3.36 13.49
CA GLN A 188 -22.32 -2.37 13.43
C GLN A 188 -21.89 -2.10 11.97
N PRO A 189 -21.24 -0.95 11.70
CA PRO A 189 -20.68 -0.67 10.38
C PRO A 189 -19.76 -1.80 9.88
N ALA A 190 -19.84 -2.10 8.59
CA ALA A 190 -19.02 -3.12 7.94
C ALA A 190 -17.51 -2.83 8.13
N PRO A 191 -16.68 -3.89 8.13
CA PRO A 191 -15.23 -3.73 8.17
C PRO A 191 -14.72 -2.85 7.03
N LEU A 192 -13.89 -1.86 7.38
CA LEU A 192 -13.32 -0.90 6.41
C LEU A 192 -12.07 -1.44 5.72
N VAL A 193 -11.33 -2.34 6.39
CA VAL A 193 -10.15 -2.96 5.79
C VAL A 193 -10.55 -4.30 5.19
N VAL A 194 -10.41 -4.40 3.87
CA VAL A 194 -10.68 -5.61 3.10
C VAL A 194 -9.40 -6.07 2.41
N MET A 195 -9.22 -7.37 2.25
CA MET A 195 -8.14 -7.88 1.42
C MET A 195 -8.52 -7.68 -0.05
N PRO A 196 -7.77 -6.91 -0.83
CA PRO A 196 -8.09 -6.68 -2.23
C PRO A 196 -7.86 -7.92 -3.08
N ALA A 197 -8.50 -7.97 -4.25
CA ALA A 197 -8.20 -8.96 -5.27
C ALA A 197 -6.90 -8.59 -6.00
N TRP A 198 -5.97 -9.55 -6.11
CA TRP A 198 -4.67 -9.35 -6.75
C TRP A 198 -4.55 -9.95 -8.15
N ASN A 199 -5.58 -10.66 -8.65
CA ASN A 199 -5.58 -11.33 -9.95
C ASN A 199 -5.36 -10.38 -11.15
N GLY A 200 -5.71 -9.12 -11.03
CA GLY A 200 -5.46 -8.11 -12.08
C GLY A 200 -4.14 -7.36 -11.94
N PHE A 201 -3.35 -7.68 -10.90
CA PHE A 201 -2.10 -6.98 -10.58
C PHE A 201 -0.88 -7.91 -10.59
N LEU A 202 -0.95 -9.05 -9.92
CA LEU A 202 0.12 -10.06 -9.89
C LEU A 202 -0.12 -11.10 -10.98
N THR A 203 0.95 -11.50 -11.65
CA THR A 203 0.96 -12.66 -12.55
C THR A 203 0.90 -13.96 -11.73
N GLU A 204 0.64 -15.09 -12.41
CA GLU A 204 0.60 -16.39 -11.75
C GLU A 204 1.95 -16.76 -11.11
N ASP A 205 3.05 -16.51 -11.80
CA ASP A 205 4.42 -16.76 -11.28
C ASP A 205 4.70 -15.90 -10.05
N GLU A 206 4.31 -14.63 -10.07
CA GLU A 206 4.46 -13.72 -8.95
C GLU A 206 3.64 -14.16 -7.74
N MET A 207 2.43 -14.66 -7.95
CA MET A 207 1.62 -15.26 -6.88
C MET A 207 2.25 -16.53 -6.33
N ASN A 208 2.83 -17.38 -7.17
CA ASN A 208 3.53 -18.58 -6.72
C ASN A 208 4.77 -18.26 -5.87
N ASP A 209 5.53 -17.23 -6.24
CA ASP A 209 6.68 -16.77 -5.48
C ASP A 209 6.25 -16.13 -4.14
N LEU A 210 5.19 -15.32 -4.16
CA LEU A 210 4.59 -14.77 -2.94
C LEU A 210 4.17 -15.89 -1.98
N ILE A 211 3.52 -16.95 -2.47
CA ILE A 211 3.12 -18.10 -1.66
C ILE A 211 4.36 -18.84 -1.12
N THR A 212 5.42 -18.94 -1.90
CA THR A 212 6.68 -19.55 -1.44
C THR A 212 7.25 -18.77 -0.25
N TYR A 213 7.26 -17.44 -0.31
CA TYR A 213 7.62 -16.60 0.82
C TYR A 213 6.66 -16.77 2.02
N LEU A 214 5.35 -16.76 1.78
CA LEU A 214 4.38 -16.92 2.87
C LEU A 214 4.52 -18.27 3.58
N TYR A 215 4.86 -19.32 2.87
CA TYR A 215 5.11 -20.65 3.44
C TYR A 215 6.41 -20.71 4.26
N SER A 216 7.41 -19.89 3.92
CA SER A 216 8.65 -19.78 4.70
C SER A 216 8.47 -19.03 6.03
N LEU A 217 7.33 -18.36 6.22
CA LEU A 217 7.02 -17.67 7.48
C LEU A 217 6.66 -18.63 8.63
N ARG A 218 6.35 -19.89 8.31
CA ARG A 218 6.08 -20.90 9.36
C ARG A 218 7.31 -21.02 10.27
N PRO A 219 7.13 -20.88 11.58
CA PRO A 219 8.21 -21.13 12.53
C PRO A 219 8.77 -22.55 12.31
N THR A 220 10.08 -22.66 12.25
CA THR A 220 10.72 -23.97 12.33
C THR A 220 10.56 -24.44 13.77
N ASP A 221 9.87 -25.58 13.96
CA ASP A 221 9.82 -26.23 15.25
C ASP A 221 11.26 -26.44 15.70
N LYS A 222 11.66 -25.79 16.80
CA LYS A 222 12.91 -26.16 17.45
C LYS A 222 12.72 -27.58 17.94
N PRO A 223 13.54 -28.57 17.54
CA PRO A 223 13.52 -29.86 18.21
C PRO A 223 13.94 -29.59 19.66
N ASN A 224 13.13 -29.97 20.60
CA ASN A 224 13.32 -29.87 22.06
C ASN A 224 12.92 -28.53 22.71
N GLU A 225 11.61 -28.19 22.69
CA GLU A 225 10.97 -27.76 23.92
C GLU A 225 10.17 -28.97 24.41
N GLU A 226 10.79 -29.80 25.27
CA GLU A 226 10.09 -30.72 26.16
C GLU A 226 9.07 -29.87 26.90
N TRP A 227 7.79 -30.13 26.64
CA TRP A 227 6.71 -29.63 27.49
C TRP A 227 6.95 -30.30 28.86
N GLY A 228 7.57 -29.54 29.78
CA GLY A 228 7.86 -30.00 31.13
C GLY A 228 6.59 -30.52 31.78
N GLN A 229 6.72 -31.72 32.26
CA GLN A 229 5.75 -32.44 33.05
C GLN A 229 5.32 -31.68 34.30
#